data_b17f439554a20adb8f711bbcb7606693
#
_entry.id   b17f439554a20adb8f711bbcb7606693
#
_cell.length_a   1.000
_cell.length_b   1.000
_cell.length_c   1.000
_cell.angle_alpha   90.00
_cell.angle_beta   90.00
_cell.angle_gamma   90.00
#
_symmetry.space_group_name_H-M   'P 1'
#
loop_
_entity.id
_entity.type
_entity.pdbx_description
1 polymer ?
#
loop_
_entity_poly.entity_id
_entity_poly.type
_entity_poly.pdbx_seq_one_letter_code
_entity_poly.pdbx_strand_id
1 'polypeptide(L)'
;VHPRAFAAVVLSGAYVEAGDTGRHRMQPGDVLLHQAYEGHLDRFDARGGEVLMLDLALESERFLVGRITDPDELVRLAERDPNEALAHLLANVTTHPQRPGDWPDLLARDLRADPTLNLAAWADAHGLHPGSVSRGFQQVFGLTPAAYRVAQRTVSAIRAIRGSTGPLSSLAHDCGFADQAHMSRSVRRLAGMTPGRLRSSRPAG
;
A
#
# COMPACT_ATOMS: atom_id res chain seq x y z
N VAL A 1 8.34 -2.84 -3.81
CA VAL A 1 8.10 -1.50 -3.25
C VAL A 1 8.53 -0.46 -4.26
N HIS A 2 7.64 0.43 -4.65
CA HIS A 2 7.85 1.47 -5.66
C HIS A 2 8.08 2.82 -4.98
N PRO A 3 9.06 3.63 -5.44
CA PRO A 3 9.36 4.93 -4.82
C PRO A 3 8.36 6.04 -5.22
N ARG A 4 7.50 5.77 -6.20
CA ARG A 4 6.45 6.67 -6.70
C ARG A 4 5.09 6.04 -6.50
N ALA A 5 4.07 6.87 -6.37
CA ALA A 5 2.69 6.46 -6.45
C ALA A 5 2.32 6.13 -7.91
N PHE A 6 1.46 5.16 -8.14
CA PHE A 6 0.99 4.75 -9.47
C PHE A 6 -0.40 4.15 -9.42
N ALA A 7 -1.08 4.15 -10.55
CA ALA A 7 -2.30 3.39 -10.76
C ALA A 7 -1.95 2.10 -11.51
N ALA A 8 -2.43 0.97 -11.00
CA ALA A 8 -2.39 -0.33 -11.68
C ALA A 8 -3.76 -0.65 -12.24
N VAL A 9 -3.86 -0.91 -13.54
CA VAL A 9 -5.10 -1.27 -14.25
C VAL A 9 -4.93 -2.65 -14.84
N VAL A 10 -5.77 -3.60 -14.45
CA VAL A 10 -5.71 -4.96 -15.00
C VAL A 10 -6.29 -4.99 -16.39
N LEU A 11 -5.51 -5.41 -17.38
CA LEU A 11 -5.92 -5.55 -18.77
C LEU A 11 -6.37 -6.97 -19.07
N SER A 12 -5.61 -7.97 -18.61
CA SER A 12 -5.95 -9.38 -18.82
C SER A 12 -5.49 -10.24 -17.63
N GLY A 13 -6.07 -11.45 -17.51
CA GLY A 13 -5.77 -12.37 -16.40
C GLY A 13 -6.40 -11.94 -15.09
N ALA A 14 -5.90 -12.51 -13.98
CA ALA A 14 -6.33 -12.14 -12.64
C ALA A 14 -5.21 -12.42 -11.63
N TYR A 15 -5.21 -11.66 -10.52
CA TYR A 15 -4.30 -11.91 -9.40
C TYR A 15 -4.93 -11.50 -8.07
N VAL A 16 -4.34 -11.96 -6.99
CA VAL A 16 -4.63 -11.49 -5.64
C VAL A 16 -3.45 -10.66 -5.17
N GLU A 17 -3.69 -9.41 -4.88
CA GLU A 17 -2.73 -8.55 -4.21
C GLU A 17 -3.01 -8.53 -2.71
N ALA A 18 -1.97 -8.62 -1.89
CA ALA A 18 -2.04 -8.46 -0.45
C ALA A 18 -0.95 -7.49 0.01
N GLY A 19 -1.33 -6.38 0.58
CA GLY A 19 -0.36 -5.33 0.92
C GLY A 19 -0.85 -4.34 1.97
N ASP A 20 -0.25 -3.18 1.94
CA ASP A 20 -0.47 -2.12 2.91
C ASP A 20 -1.93 -1.62 2.91
N THR A 21 -2.63 -1.74 1.80
CA THR A 21 -4.03 -1.31 1.65
C THR A 21 -5.05 -2.41 1.99
N GLY A 22 -4.61 -3.65 2.11
CA GLY A 22 -5.45 -4.83 2.34
C GLY A 22 -5.20 -5.92 1.33
N ARG A 23 -6.18 -6.82 1.16
CA ARG A 23 -6.15 -7.87 0.15
C ARG A 23 -7.23 -7.61 -0.89
N HIS A 24 -6.82 -7.64 -2.16
CA HIS A 24 -7.66 -7.31 -3.30
C HIS A 24 -7.59 -8.43 -4.34
N ARG A 25 -8.74 -8.96 -4.76
CA ARG A 25 -8.81 -9.82 -5.94
C ARG A 25 -9.02 -8.91 -7.15
N MET A 26 -8.04 -8.90 -8.05
CA MET A 26 -7.98 -8.03 -9.21
C MET A 26 -8.28 -8.82 -10.47
N GLN A 27 -9.12 -8.27 -11.35
CA GLN A 27 -9.55 -8.85 -12.62
C GLN A 27 -9.66 -7.74 -13.69
N PRO A 28 -9.80 -8.07 -14.99
CA PRO A 28 -9.80 -7.07 -16.05
C PRO A 28 -10.78 -5.91 -15.82
N GLY A 29 -10.27 -4.70 -15.99
CA GLY A 29 -10.96 -3.44 -15.70
C GLY A 29 -10.81 -2.94 -14.25
N ASP A 30 -10.33 -3.76 -13.32
CA ASP A 30 -10.09 -3.30 -11.96
C ASP A 30 -8.85 -2.39 -11.90
N VAL A 31 -8.95 -1.38 -11.05
CA VAL A 31 -7.95 -0.34 -10.82
C VAL A 31 -7.55 -0.31 -9.36
N LEU A 32 -6.26 -0.30 -9.08
CA LEU A 32 -5.72 -0.13 -7.74
C LEU A 32 -4.72 1.04 -7.72
N LEU A 33 -4.91 1.98 -6.80
CA LEU A 33 -3.96 3.06 -6.57
C LEU A 33 -2.97 2.68 -5.48
N HIS A 34 -1.70 2.71 -5.84
CA HIS A 34 -0.58 2.52 -4.94
C HIS A 34 0.03 3.84 -4.53
N GLN A 35 0.24 4.00 -3.23
CA GLN A 35 1.02 5.10 -2.72
C GLN A 35 2.52 4.79 -2.81
N ALA A 36 3.34 5.85 -2.78
CA ALA A 36 4.79 5.67 -2.73
C ALA A 36 5.20 4.84 -1.50
N TYR A 37 6.12 3.89 -1.72
CA TYR A 37 6.69 3.01 -0.70
C TYR A 37 5.72 1.98 -0.10
N GLU A 38 4.52 1.81 -0.61
CA GLU A 38 3.64 0.72 -0.21
C GLU A 38 4.23 -0.64 -0.58
N GLY A 39 4.12 -1.59 0.36
CA GLY A 39 4.49 -2.98 0.14
C GLY A 39 3.27 -3.78 -0.29
N HIS A 40 3.43 -4.60 -1.33
CA HIS A 40 2.42 -5.55 -1.78
C HIS A 40 3.05 -6.87 -2.23
N LEU A 41 2.25 -7.91 -2.24
CA LEU A 41 2.57 -9.24 -2.72
C LEU A 41 1.49 -9.66 -3.72
N ASP A 42 1.89 -9.81 -4.99
CA ASP A 42 1.01 -10.22 -6.06
C ASP A 42 1.11 -11.72 -6.30
N ARG A 43 -0.03 -12.36 -6.37
CA ARG A 43 -0.16 -13.78 -6.72
C ARG A 43 -1.04 -13.90 -7.94
N PHE A 44 -0.40 -14.02 -9.10
CA PHE A 44 -1.09 -14.22 -10.36
C PHE A 44 -1.68 -15.63 -10.45
N ASP A 45 -2.83 -15.74 -11.09
CA ASP A 45 -3.39 -17.03 -11.50
C ASP A 45 -2.45 -17.74 -12.50
N ALA A 46 -2.64 -19.04 -12.72
CA ALA A 46 -1.74 -19.85 -13.56
C ALA A 46 -1.56 -19.34 -14.99
N ARG A 47 -2.48 -18.52 -15.49
CA ARG A 47 -2.44 -17.92 -16.83
C ARG A 47 -1.65 -16.61 -16.88
N GLY A 48 -1.19 -16.10 -15.73
CA GLY A 48 -0.58 -14.78 -15.63
C GLY A 48 -1.58 -13.65 -15.84
N GLY A 49 -1.08 -12.47 -16.22
CA GLY A 49 -1.90 -11.32 -16.50
C GLY A 49 -1.08 -10.15 -17.02
N GLU A 50 -1.77 -9.17 -17.58
CA GLU A 50 -1.21 -7.90 -18.05
C GLU A 50 -1.78 -6.76 -17.21
N VAL A 51 -0.91 -5.85 -16.79
CA VAL A 51 -1.27 -4.70 -15.96
C VAL A 51 -0.65 -3.45 -16.57
N LEU A 52 -1.48 -2.47 -16.87
CA LEU A 52 -1.03 -1.13 -17.24
C LEU A 52 -0.69 -0.34 -15.97
N MET A 53 0.52 0.22 -15.91
CA MET A 53 0.96 1.08 -14.81
C MET A 53 1.06 2.53 -15.28
N LEU A 54 0.38 3.44 -14.59
CA LEU A 54 0.42 4.88 -14.86
C LEU A 54 0.96 5.60 -13.63
N ASP A 55 2.08 6.32 -13.79
CA ASP A 55 2.69 7.09 -12.69
C ASP A 55 1.75 8.21 -12.22
N LEU A 56 1.55 8.32 -10.91
CA LEU A 56 0.81 9.41 -10.27
C LEU A 56 1.77 10.54 -9.90
N ALA A 57 1.54 11.73 -10.42
CA ALA A 57 2.37 12.91 -10.12
C ALA A 57 2.21 13.36 -8.65
N LEU A 58 1.04 13.15 -8.06
CA LEU A 58 0.72 13.49 -6.67
C LEU A 58 0.12 12.28 -5.96
N GLU A 59 0.43 12.12 -4.67
CA GLU A 59 -0.25 11.15 -3.83
C GLU A 59 -1.72 11.52 -3.75
N SER A 60 -2.61 10.65 -4.25
CA SER A 60 -4.05 10.85 -4.23
C SER A 60 -4.66 10.02 -3.11
N GLU A 61 -5.36 10.67 -2.18
CA GLU A 61 -6.10 9.98 -1.10
C GLU A 61 -7.50 9.54 -1.54
N ARG A 62 -7.90 9.79 -2.80
CA ARG A 62 -9.32 9.73 -3.18
C ARG A 62 -9.90 8.33 -3.26
N PHE A 63 -9.15 7.34 -3.72
CA PHE A 63 -9.61 5.93 -3.71
C PHE A 63 -8.42 4.99 -3.77
N LEU A 64 -8.63 3.78 -3.28
CA LEU A 64 -7.63 2.71 -3.34
C LEU A 64 -8.00 1.70 -4.42
N VAL A 65 -9.29 1.36 -4.55
CA VAL A 65 -9.80 0.37 -5.51
C VAL A 65 -10.99 0.91 -6.26
N GLY A 66 -10.99 0.68 -7.56
CA GLY A 66 -12.08 1.07 -8.46
C GLY A 66 -12.14 0.18 -9.68
N ARG A 67 -12.97 0.58 -10.63
CA ARG A 67 -13.12 -0.11 -11.92
C ARG A 67 -13.30 0.90 -13.05
N ILE A 68 -12.67 0.59 -14.20
CA ILE A 68 -12.90 1.30 -15.47
C ILE A 68 -13.62 0.39 -16.44
N THR A 69 -14.51 0.98 -17.25
CA THR A 69 -15.35 0.21 -18.17
C THR A 69 -14.60 -0.20 -19.44
N ASP A 70 -13.74 0.68 -19.95
CA ASP A 70 -12.98 0.45 -21.20
C ASP A 70 -11.45 0.57 -20.92
N PRO A 71 -10.81 -0.54 -20.52
CA PRO A 71 -9.36 -0.55 -20.35
C PRO A 71 -8.59 -0.46 -21.67
N ASP A 72 -9.17 -0.86 -22.79
CA ASP A 72 -8.52 -0.79 -24.11
C ASP A 72 -8.41 0.65 -24.60
N GLU A 73 -9.41 1.51 -24.32
CA GLU A 73 -9.29 2.94 -24.57
C GLU A 73 -8.16 3.55 -23.77
N LEU A 74 -8.02 3.13 -22.50
CA LEU A 74 -6.94 3.62 -21.65
C LEU A 74 -5.55 3.25 -22.18
N VAL A 75 -5.39 2.03 -22.73
CA VAL A 75 -4.14 1.61 -23.38
C VAL A 75 -3.83 2.51 -24.58
N ARG A 76 -4.81 2.73 -25.46
CA ARG A 76 -4.65 3.61 -26.64
C ARG A 76 -4.25 5.05 -26.26
N LEU A 77 -4.81 5.56 -25.17
CA LEU A 77 -4.43 6.87 -24.65
C LEU A 77 -3.01 6.84 -24.08
N ALA A 78 -2.65 5.81 -23.32
CA ALA A 78 -1.33 5.69 -22.69
C ALA A 78 -0.19 5.56 -23.70
N GLU A 79 -0.44 4.93 -24.86
CA GLU A 79 0.53 4.85 -25.98
C GLU A 79 0.83 6.24 -26.59
N ARG A 80 -0.10 7.18 -26.51
CA ARG A 80 0.05 8.54 -27.04
C ARG A 80 0.55 9.51 -25.98
N ASP A 81 -0.11 9.55 -24.85
CA ASP A 81 0.21 10.42 -23.70
C ASP A 81 -0.23 9.76 -22.40
N PRO A 82 0.72 9.25 -21.57
CA PRO A 82 0.41 8.69 -20.26
C PRO A 82 -0.30 9.65 -19.29
N ASN A 83 -0.12 10.97 -19.44
CA ASN A 83 -0.80 11.95 -18.58
C ASN A 83 -2.27 12.10 -19.00
N GLU A 84 -2.56 12.05 -20.31
CA GLU A 84 -3.94 12.04 -20.83
C GLU A 84 -4.66 10.76 -20.35
N ALA A 85 -3.99 9.61 -20.44
CA ALA A 85 -4.51 8.34 -19.94
C ALA A 85 -4.83 8.40 -18.44
N LEU A 86 -3.92 8.94 -17.65
CA LEU A 86 -4.13 9.11 -16.22
C LEU A 86 -5.32 10.05 -15.92
N ALA A 87 -5.42 11.18 -16.62
CA ALA A 87 -6.53 12.11 -16.45
C ALA A 87 -7.87 11.44 -16.81
N HIS A 88 -7.90 10.68 -17.90
CA HIS A 88 -9.07 9.90 -18.32
C HIS A 88 -9.44 8.84 -17.27
N LEU A 89 -8.46 8.09 -16.76
CA LEU A 89 -8.67 7.10 -15.70
C LEU A 89 -9.32 7.73 -14.47
N LEU A 90 -8.74 8.82 -13.95
CA LEU A 90 -9.21 9.48 -12.74
C LEU A 90 -10.61 10.12 -12.89
N ALA A 91 -10.98 10.51 -14.11
CA ALA A 91 -12.30 11.07 -14.42
C ALA A 91 -13.39 9.98 -14.53
N ASN A 92 -13.05 8.76 -14.97
CA ASN A 92 -14.02 7.72 -15.33
C ASN A 92 -14.01 6.50 -14.41
N VAL A 93 -13.07 6.41 -13.46
CA VAL A 93 -13.01 5.29 -12.52
C VAL A 93 -14.18 5.34 -11.53
N THR A 94 -14.87 4.22 -11.39
CA THR A 94 -15.92 4.02 -10.39
C THR A 94 -15.32 3.33 -9.18
N THR A 95 -15.41 3.97 -8.01
CA THR A 95 -14.86 3.42 -6.77
C THR A 95 -15.75 2.32 -6.20
N HIS A 96 -15.13 1.29 -5.60
CA HIS A 96 -15.83 0.21 -4.93
C HIS A 96 -15.42 0.14 -3.46
N PRO A 97 -16.41 0.10 -2.52
CA PRO A 97 -16.11 -0.15 -1.12
C PRO A 97 -15.58 -1.58 -0.96
N GLN A 98 -14.44 -1.70 -0.34
CA GLN A 98 -13.85 -3.00 -0.02
C GLN A 98 -14.49 -3.59 1.23
N ARG A 99 -14.87 -4.87 1.14
CA ARG A 99 -15.30 -5.65 2.31
C ARG A 99 -14.14 -6.57 2.70
N PRO A 100 -13.77 -6.62 3.99
CA PRO A 100 -12.83 -7.64 4.48
C PRO A 100 -13.35 -9.03 4.11
N GLY A 101 -12.47 -9.88 3.55
CA GLY A 101 -12.85 -11.24 3.14
C GLY A 101 -12.97 -12.16 4.33
N ASP A 102 -11.88 -12.35 5.05
CA ASP A 102 -11.77 -13.25 6.20
C ASP A 102 -10.88 -12.64 7.30
N TRP A 103 -10.57 -13.41 8.34
CA TRP A 103 -9.85 -12.89 9.50
C TRP A 103 -8.47 -12.26 9.22
N PRO A 104 -7.64 -12.67 8.22
CA PRO A 104 -6.41 -11.96 7.92
C PRO A 104 -6.65 -10.53 7.45
N ASP A 105 -7.72 -10.30 6.68
CA ASP A 105 -8.11 -8.97 6.20
C ASP A 105 -8.61 -8.10 7.36
N LEU A 106 -9.39 -8.71 8.28
CA LEU A 106 -9.84 -8.04 9.51
C LEU A 106 -8.64 -7.62 10.35
N LEU A 107 -7.68 -8.54 10.57
CA LEU A 107 -6.47 -8.24 11.32
C LEU A 107 -5.64 -7.14 10.65
N ALA A 108 -5.45 -7.18 9.33
CA ALA A 108 -4.73 -6.15 8.59
C ALA A 108 -5.39 -4.78 8.75
N ARG A 109 -6.72 -4.71 8.66
CA ARG A 109 -7.49 -3.49 8.91
C ARG A 109 -7.29 -2.97 10.34
N ASP A 110 -7.41 -3.86 11.33
CA ASP A 110 -7.33 -3.49 12.74
C ASP A 110 -5.90 -3.07 13.13
N LEU A 111 -4.86 -3.68 12.55
CA LEU A 111 -3.46 -3.28 12.71
C LEU A 111 -3.15 -1.91 12.09
N ARG A 112 -3.84 -1.52 11.02
CA ARG A 112 -3.73 -0.17 10.44
C ARG A 112 -4.42 0.87 11.31
N ALA A 113 -5.59 0.52 11.87
CA ALA A 113 -6.36 1.41 12.75
C ALA A 113 -5.69 1.61 14.11
N ASP A 114 -5.12 0.54 14.66
CA ASP A 114 -4.40 0.56 15.95
C ASP A 114 -3.05 -0.18 15.85
N PRO A 115 -1.96 0.55 15.64
CA PRO A 115 -0.61 -0.04 15.63
C PRO A 115 -0.16 -0.63 16.97
N THR A 116 -0.90 -0.40 18.07
CA THR A 116 -0.60 -0.93 19.41
C THR A 116 -1.40 -2.19 19.74
N LEU A 117 -2.33 -2.61 18.87
CA LEU A 117 -3.22 -3.76 19.03
C LEU A 117 -2.51 -4.97 19.66
N ASN A 118 -3.07 -5.52 20.73
CA ASN A 118 -2.56 -6.73 21.35
C ASN A 118 -3.00 -7.96 20.53
N LEU A 119 -2.06 -8.61 19.86
CA LEU A 119 -2.34 -9.74 18.97
C LEU A 119 -2.92 -10.97 19.71
N ALA A 120 -2.51 -11.20 20.96
CA ALA A 120 -3.02 -12.34 21.72
C ALA A 120 -4.49 -12.11 22.12
N ALA A 121 -4.80 -10.91 22.61
CA ALA A 121 -6.18 -10.53 22.94
C ALA A 121 -7.07 -10.50 21.69
N TRP A 122 -6.53 -10.02 20.54
CA TRP A 122 -7.27 -10.04 19.28
C TRP A 122 -7.57 -11.48 18.81
N ALA A 123 -6.59 -12.38 18.90
CA ALA A 123 -6.77 -13.78 18.54
C ALA A 123 -7.84 -14.45 19.42
N ASP A 124 -7.79 -14.23 20.73
CA ASP A 124 -8.76 -14.76 21.68
C ASP A 124 -10.19 -14.26 21.38
N ALA A 125 -10.34 -12.96 21.14
CA ALA A 125 -11.63 -12.35 20.78
C ALA A 125 -12.25 -12.92 19.49
N HIS A 126 -11.41 -13.49 18.59
CA HIS A 126 -11.85 -14.11 17.34
C HIS A 126 -11.84 -15.64 17.37
N GLY A 127 -11.64 -16.26 18.55
CA GLY A 127 -11.59 -17.71 18.70
C GLY A 127 -10.42 -18.37 17.99
N LEU A 128 -9.28 -17.66 17.80
CA LEU A 128 -8.12 -18.11 17.07
C LEU A 128 -6.91 -18.34 17.99
N HIS A 129 -6.12 -19.36 17.71
CA HIS A 129 -4.87 -19.58 18.43
C HIS A 129 -3.79 -18.58 17.94
N PRO A 130 -3.05 -17.87 18.83
CA PRO A 130 -2.08 -16.84 18.43
C PRO A 130 -1.02 -17.31 17.42
N GLY A 131 -0.55 -18.55 17.54
CA GLY A 131 0.40 -19.15 16.57
C GLY A 131 -0.21 -19.38 15.19
N SER A 132 -1.52 -19.65 15.10
CA SER A 132 -2.23 -19.78 13.82
C SER A 132 -2.45 -18.42 13.18
N VAL A 133 -2.74 -17.37 14.01
CA VAL A 133 -2.87 -16.00 13.54
C VAL A 133 -1.57 -15.53 12.86
N SER A 134 -0.41 -15.72 13.50
CA SER A 134 0.87 -15.30 12.91
C SER A 134 1.18 -16.01 11.59
N ARG A 135 1.01 -17.34 11.54
CA ARG A 135 1.28 -18.14 10.33
C ARG A 135 0.31 -17.84 9.19
N GLY A 136 -1.00 -17.83 9.49
CA GLY A 136 -2.03 -17.57 8.48
C GLY A 136 -1.95 -16.16 7.91
N PHE A 137 -1.67 -15.16 8.75
CA PHE A 137 -1.44 -13.79 8.28
C PHE A 137 -0.21 -13.73 7.34
N GLN A 138 0.90 -14.39 7.71
CA GLN A 138 2.10 -14.45 6.88
C GLN A 138 1.86 -15.18 5.55
N GLN A 139 1.04 -16.22 5.54
CA GLN A 139 0.67 -16.89 4.29
C GLN A 139 -0.07 -15.97 3.32
N VAL A 140 -0.91 -15.08 3.83
CA VAL A 140 -1.71 -14.14 3.02
C VAL A 140 -0.88 -12.92 2.61
N PHE A 141 -0.26 -12.23 3.58
CA PHE A 141 0.40 -10.94 3.37
C PHE A 141 1.91 -11.03 3.13
N GLY A 142 2.52 -12.22 3.19
CA GLY A 142 3.96 -12.40 3.04
C GLY A 142 4.78 -11.92 4.25
N LEU A 143 4.17 -11.28 5.22
CA LEU A 143 4.78 -10.68 6.41
C LEU A 143 4.09 -11.19 7.69
N THR A 144 4.85 -11.32 8.77
CA THR A 144 4.22 -11.52 10.09
C THR A 144 3.46 -10.26 10.51
N PRO A 145 2.45 -10.35 11.40
CA PRO A 145 1.75 -9.17 11.91
C PRO A 145 2.68 -8.10 12.52
N ALA A 146 3.77 -8.53 13.18
CA ALA A 146 4.76 -7.62 13.74
C ALA A 146 5.55 -6.89 12.63
N ALA A 147 5.97 -7.61 11.58
CA ALA A 147 6.67 -7.01 10.44
C ALA A 147 5.74 -6.07 9.65
N TYR A 148 4.47 -6.43 9.49
CA TYR A 148 3.44 -5.60 8.86
C TYR A 148 3.27 -4.27 9.60
N ARG A 149 3.19 -4.28 10.94
CA ARG A 149 3.16 -3.04 11.74
C ARG A 149 4.37 -2.13 11.50
N VAL A 150 5.56 -2.73 11.47
CA VAL A 150 6.80 -1.96 11.23
C VAL A 150 6.76 -1.35 9.84
N ALA A 151 6.29 -2.06 8.83
CA ALA A 151 6.13 -1.55 7.47
C ALA A 151 5.16 -0.36 7.44
N GLN A 152 3.96 -0.48 8.05
CA GLN A 152 2.96 0.60 8.14
C GLN A 152 3.53 1.87 8.82
N ARG A 153 4.18 1.70 9.96
CA ARG A 153 4.85 2.82 10.66
C ARG A 153 5.94 3.46 9.81
N THR A 154 6.66 2.67 9.04
CA THR A 154 7.75 3.16 8.18
C THR A 154 7.20 3.98 7.01
N VAL A 155 6.14 3.54 6.36
CA VAL A 155 5.44 4.32 5.31
C VAL A 155 4.90 5.63 5.89
N SER A 156 4.24 5.58 7.05
CA SER A 156 3.77 6.78 7.75
C SER A 156 4.90 7.75 8.08
N ALA A 157 6.05 7.23 8.56
CA ALA A 157 7.22 8.05 8.83
C ALA A 157 7.81 8.68 7.56
N ILE A 158 7.86 7.97 6.43
CA ILE A 158 8.32 8.52 5.15
C ILE A 158 7.43 9.69 4.73
N ARG A 159 6.11 9.54 4.81
CA ARG A 159 5.15 10.62 4.51
C ARG A 159 5.35 11.82 5.44
N ALA A 160 5.45 11.58 6.75
CA ALA A 160 5.68 12.63 7.74
C ALA A 160 7.01 13.37 7.52
N ILE A 161 8.10 12.66 7.20
CA ILE A 161 9.42 13.24 6.90
C ILE A 161 9.35 14.13 5.66
N ARG A 162 8.65 13.71 4.62
CA ARG A 162 8.47 14.48 3.37
C ARG A 162 7.56 15.70 3.58
N GLY A 163 6.59 15.64 4.49
CA GLY A 163 5.61 16.69 4.76
C GLY A 163 6.03 17.71 5.84
N SER A 164 7.06 17.42 6.65
CA SER A 164 7.40 18.21 7.84
C SER A 164 8.85 18.67 7.87
N THR A 165 9.08 19.85 8.45
CA THR A 165 10.41 20.38 8.79
C THR A 165 10.79 20.14 10.26
N GLY A 166 9.87 19.56 11.06
CA GLY A 166 10.06 19.31 12.48
C GLY A 166 11.21 18.34 12.81
N PRO A 167 11.59 18.23 14.09
CA PRO A 167 12.64 17.32 14.55
C PRO A 167 12.32 15.86 14.20
N LEU A 168 13.32 15.11 13.74
CA LEU A 168 13.14 13.68 13.41
C LEU A 168 12.84 12.83 14.65
N SER A 169 13.27 13.26 15.82
CA SER A 169 12.95 12.59 17.09
C SER A 169 11.46 12.65 17.43
N SER A 170 10.83 13.82 17.21
CA SER A 170 9.39 13.99 17.40
C SER A 170 8.61 13.13 16.40
N LEU A 171 8.98 13.17 15.11
CA LEU A 171 8.36 12.34 14.08
C LEU A 171 8.49 10.83 14.37
N ALA A 172 9.62 10.39 14.95
CA ALA A 172 9.79 9.01 15.34
C ALA A 172 8.78 8.61 16.43
N HIS A 173 8.61 9.45 17.44
CA HIS A 173 7.63 9.22 18.50
C HIS A 173 6.21 9.20 17.96
N ASP A 174 5.83 10.21 17.16
CA ASP A 174 4.49 10.35 16.57
C ASP A 174 4.11 9.17 15.65
N CYS A 175 5.11 8.59 14.96
CA CYS A 175 4.94 7.40 14.13
C CYS A 175 5.06 6.07 14.93
N GLY A 176 5.17 6.11 16.25
CA GLY A 176 5.19 4.94 17.12
C GLY A 176 6.49 4.13 17.10
N PHE A 177 7.64 4.77 16.78
CA PHE A 177 8.96 4.16 16.93
C PHE A 177 9.50 4.39 18.35
N ALA A 178 10.29 3.43 18.84
CA ALA A 178 10.93 3.54 20.15
C ALA A 178 11.90 4.75 20.23
N ASP A 179 12.60 5.02 19.13
CA ASP A 179 13.56 6.12 19.01
C ASP A 179 13.80 6.52 17.55
N GLN A 180 14.48 7.65 17.34
CA GLN A 180 14.85 8.16 16.02
C GLN A 180 15.78 7.19 15.26
N ALA A 181 16.66 6.48 15.94
CA ALA A 181 17.60 5.56 15.28
C ALA A 181 16.86 4.35 14.70
N HIS A 182 15.88 3.82 15.43
CA HIS A 182 15.00 2.75 14.93
C HIS A 182 14.22 3.20 13.70
N MET A 183 13.57 4.38 13.75
CA MET A 183 12.88 4.97 12.59
C MET A 183 13.83 5.12 11.39
N SER A 184 15.02 5.70 11.62
CA SER A 184 16.00 5.98 10.56
C SER A 184 16.49 4.69 9.87
N ARG A 185 16.73 3.61 10.63
CA ARG A 185 17.08 2.30 10.06
C ARG A 185 15.95 1.71 9.22
N SER A 186 14.71 1.80 9.71
CA SER A 186 13.52 1.31 8.99
C SER A 186 13.30 2.08 7.69
N VAL A 187 13.34 3.41 7.74
CA VAL A 187 13.21 4.29 6.58
C VAL A 187 14.32 4.00 5.55
N ARG A 188 15.59 3.88 5.99
CA ARG A 188 16.69 3.58 5.08
C ARG A 188 16.55 2.22 4.41
N ARG A 189 16.04 1.22 5.13
CA ARG A 189 15.79 -0.13 4.58
C ARG A 189 14.71 -0.10 3.50
N LEU A 190 13.62 0.66 3.72
CA LEU A 190 12.48 0.72 2.80
C LEU A 190 12.72 1.66 1.62
N ALA A 191 13.21 2.88 1.88
CA ALA A 191 13.37 3.93 0.87
C ALA A 191 14.76 3.98 0.23
N GLY A 192 15.73 3.19 0.71
CA GLY A 192 17.11 3.21 0.22
C GLY A 192 17.91 4.46 0.61
N MET A 193 17.30 5.42 1.31
CA MET A 193 17.93 6.69 1.68
C MET A 193 17.63 7.10 3.13
N THR A 194 18.47 8.00 3.65
CA THR A 194 18.28 8.49 5.04
C THR A 194 17.11 9.48 5.13
N PRO A 195 16.51 9.65 6.34
CA PRO A 195 15.47 10.64 6.57
C PRO A 195 15.82 12.05 6.12
N GLY A 196 17.08 12.48 6.34
CA GLY A 196 17.58 13.79 5.90
C GLY A 196 17.56 13.94 4.37
N ARG A 197 18.01 12.92 3.62
CA ARG A 197 17.96 12.92 2.15
C ARG A 197 16.54 12.89 1.62
N LEU A 198 15.64 12.11 2.25
CA LEU A 198 14.21 12.09 1.91
C LEU A 198 13.57 13.48 2.04
N ARG A 199 13.92 14.21 3.11
CA ARG A 199 13.43 15.57 3.33
C ARG A 199 13.94 16.56 2.26
N SER A 200 15.19 16.40 1.83
CA SER A 200 15.81 17.26 0.81
C SER A 200 15.36 16.93 -0.62
N SER A 201 14.87 15.72 -0.88
CA SER A 201 14.38 15.29 -2.19
C SER A 201 12.92 15.68 -2.48
N ARG A 202 12.35 16.57 -1.68
CA ARG A 202 11.02 17.12 -1.89
C ARG A 202 10.99 17.82 -3.26
N PRO A 203 10.04 17.52 -4.16
CA PRO A 203 9.85 18.34 -5.35
C PRO A 203 9.56 19.78 -4.87
N ALA A 204 10.26 20.76 -5.48
CA ALA A 204 9.91 22.15 -5.28
C ALA A 204 8.45 22.32 -5.72
N GLY A 205 7.61 22.77 -4.82
CA GLY A 205 6.21 23.02 -5.05
C GLY A 205 5.96 24.16 -6.01
#